data_60d66287ea96cb2a9ef17c341ae5e38a
#
_entry.id   60d66287ea96cb2a9ef17c341ae5e38a
#
_cell.length_a   1.000
_cell.length_b   1.000
_cell.length_c   1.000
_cell.angle_alpha   90.00
_cell.angle_beta   90.00
_cell.angle_gamma   90.00
#
_symmetry.space_group_name_H-M   'P 1'
#
loop_
_entity.id
_entity.type
_entity.pdbx_description
1 polymer ?
#
loop_
_entity_poly.entity_id
_entity_poly.type
_entity_poly.pdbx_seq_one_letter_code
_entity_poly.pdbx_strand_id
1 'polypeptide(L)'
;VDTEVGLKDHKIHDIGALRDDGATFHQASQTAQNQFLQEGKVDYICGHNLIHHDAHYLHLNGILIDTLYLSPLLFPKRPYHHLVKDDKLMSEQMNNPVNDCEKAKELLMDEIAAWNLLSENKRKIFTLLLQHEEEFRGFLMYVGTIETDETTTDVSELILSEYKNHICAHADIPALAAQSPCGLAYALALIGTDDYQSVTPGWVLHNYPEVEHFIYVLC
;
A
#
# COMPACT_ATOMS: atom_id res chain seq x y z
N VAL A 1 4.34 6.17 11.42
CA VAL A 1 3.46 7.09 12.17
C VAL A 1 2.08 6.48 12.23
N ASP A 2 1.40 6.66 13.36
CA ASP A 2 0.02 6.22 13.60
C ASP A 2 -0.70 7.18 14.54
N THR A 3 -2.03 7.34 14.42
CA THR A 3 -2.83 8.20 15.27
C THR A 3 -4.06 7.51 15.82
N GLU A 4 -4.34 7.77 17.09
CA GLU A 4 -5.61 7.40 17.70
C GLU A 4 -6.56 8.61 17.69
N VAL A 5 -7.64 8.50 16.93
CA VAL A 5 -8.65 9.55 16.76
C VAL A 5 -9.96 9.13 17.39
N GLY A 6 -10.55 10.02 18.19
CA GLY A 6 -11.82 9.75 18.85
C GLY A 6 -12.97 9.66 17.86
N LEU A 7 -13.73 8.57 17.86
CA LEU A 7 -14.88 8.34 16.97
C LEU A 7 -16.01 9.35 17.10
N LYS A 8 -16.13 10.02 18.25
CA LYS A 8 -17.23 10.94 18.55
C LYS A 8 -16.85 12.42 18.37
N ASP A 9 -15.62 12.76 18.69
CA ASP A 9 -15.15 14.15 18.71
C ASP A 9 -14.19 14.49 17.58
N HIS A 10 -13.75 13.46 16.80
CA HIS A 10 -12.80 13.60 15.70
C HIS A 10 -11.51 14.32 16.08
N LYS A 11 -11.10 14.19 17.35
CA LYS A 11 -9.85 14.79 17.85
C LYS A 11 -8.78 13.73 17.97
N ILE A 12 -7.54 14.15 17.79
CA ILE A 12 -6.37 13.32 18.07
C ILE A 12 -6.30 13.11 19.58
N HIS A 13 -6.36 11.86 20.01
CA HIS A 13 -6.21 11.44 21.40
C HIS A 13 -4.78 11.00 21.70
N ASP A 14 -4.10 10.44 20.70
CA ASP A 14 -2.72 10.02 20.82
C ASP A 14 -2.03 9.97 19.44
N ILE A 15 -0.70 10.10 19.43
CA ILE A 15 0.14 9.98 18.23
C ILE A 15 1.34 9.13 18.59
N GLY A 16 1.58 8.08 17.81
CA GLY A 16 2.80 7.29 17.81
C GLY A 16 3.69 7.61 16.62
N ALA A 17 4.98 7.65 16.83
CA ALA A 17 5.95 7.61 15.76
C ALA A 17 7.20 6.84 16.17
N LEU A 18 7.80 6.17 15.19
CA LEU A 18 9.04 5.43 15.33
C LEU A 18 9.98 5.86 14.20
N ARG A 19 11.19 6.28 14.54
CA ARG A 19 12.25 6.54 13.56
C ARG A 19 13.12 5.31 13.35
N ASP A 20 13.81 5.26 12.22
CA ASP A 20 14.74 4.17 11.88
C ASP A 20 15.99 4.11 12.79
N ASP A 21 16.35 5.23 13.45
CA ASP A 21 17.39 5.28 14.48
C ASP A 21 16.94 4.66 15.83
N GLY A 22 15.69 4.18 15.91
CA GLY A 22 15.10 3.57 17.09
C GLY A 22 14.46 4.55 18.07
N ALA A 23 14.50 5.86 17.79
CA ALA A 23 13.81 6.84 18.63
C ALA A 23 12.29 6.71 18.47
N THR A 24 11.56 6.83 19.58
CA THR A 24 10.10 6.72 19.62
C THR A 24 9.46 8.02 20.10
N PHE A 25 8.28 8.31 19.63
CA PHE A 25 7.43 9.40 20.05
C PHE A 25 6.05 8.87 20.45
N HIS A 26 5.51 9.34 21.57
CA HIS A 26 4.21 8.92 22.07
C HIS A 26 3.57 10.05 22.89
N GLN A 27 2.83 10.93 22.22
CA GLN A 27 2.12 12.06 22.84
C GLN A 27 1.03 12.59 21.91
N ALA A 28 -0.07 13.13 22.46
CA ALA A 28 -1.16 13.77 21.71
C ALA A 28 -0.82 15.19 21.21
N SER A 29 0.41 15.45 20.79
CA SER A 29 0.86 16.78 20.38
C SER A 29 1.44 16.76 18.97
N GLN A 30 0.67 17.27 18.00
CA GLN A 30 1.12 17.40 16.60
C GLN A 30 2.38 18.27 16.46
N THR A 31 2.48 19.35 17.24
CA THR A 31 3.67 20.22 17.20
C THR A 31 4.92 19.48 17.65
N ALA A 32 4.83 18.71 18.73
CA ALA A 32 5.95 17.91 19.23
C ALA A 32 6.30 16.77 18.26
N GLN A 33 5.30 16.14 17.63
CA GLN A 33 5.50 15.11 16.61
C GLN A 33 6.21 15.69 15.37
N ASN A 34 5.82 16.87 14.90
CA ASN A 34 6.50 17.53 13.78
C ASN A 34 7.96 17.87 14.11
N GLN A 35 8.23 18.34 15.35
CA GLN A 35 9.60 18.56 15.80
C GLN A 35 10.40 17.26 15.82
N PHE A 36 9.84 16.18 16.35
CA PHE A 36 10.47 14.86 16.37
C PHE A 36 10.85 14.35 14.97
N LEU A 37 9.96 14.52 13.96
CA LEU A 37 10.25 14.15 12.56
C LEU A 37 11.33 15.06 11.94
N GLN A 38 11.30 16.38 12.21
CA GLN A 38 12.29 17.31 11.71
C GLN A 38 13.69 17.04 12.28
N GLU A 39 13.81 16.72 13.56
CA GLU A 39 15.06 16.33 14.21
C GLU A 39 15.68 15.08 13.55
N GLY A 40 14.83 14.14 13.11
CA GLY A 40 15.22 12.95 12.36
C GLY A 40 15.57 13.21 10.90
N LYS A 41 15.30 14.38 10.34
CA LYS A 41 15.46 14.70 8.91
C LYS A 41 14.78 13.66 8.02
N VAL A 42 13.53 13.36 8.36
CA VAL A 42 12.75 12.27 7.75
C VAL A 42 12.33 12.67 6.34
N ASP A 43 12.74 11.89 5.33
CA ASP A 43 12.33 12.06 3.93
C ASP A 43 11.05 11.25 3.62
N TYR A 44 10.93 10.05 4.19
CA TYR A 44 9.80 9.13 3.98
C TYR A 44 9.08 8.87 5.29
N ILE A 45 7.75 8.85 5.22
CA ILE A 45 6.88 8.57 6.38
C ILE A 45 5.98 7.39 6.01
N CYS A 46 6.09 6.31 6.77
CA CYS A 46 5.31 5.10 6.59
C CYS A 46 4.22 4.98 7.66
N GLY A 47 3.08 4.46 7.26
CA GLY A 47 1.98 4.06 8.13
C GLY A 47 1.07 3.07 7.44
N HIS A 48 0.06 2.61 8.16
CA HIS A 48 -0.96 1.70 7.63
C HIS A 48 -2.31 2.42 7.54
N ASN A 49 -2.84 2.62 6.35
CA ASN A 49 -3.93 3.53 6.04
C ASN A 49 -3.58 5.01 6.29
N LEU A 50 -2.30 5.33 6.14
CA LEU A 50 -1.73 6.63 6.46
C LEU A 50 -2.34 7.76 5.62
N ILE A 51 -2.46 7.55 4.30
CA ILE A 51 -2.88 8.58 3.34
C ILE A 51 -4.33 8.97 3.57
N HIS A 52 -5.22 7.98 3.75
CA HIS A 52 -6.66 8.22 3.87
C HIS A 52 -7.17 8.31 5.31
N HIS A 53 -6.29 8.14 6.31
CA HIS A 53 -6.67 8.31 7.72
C HIS A 53 -5.76 9.33 8.41
N ASP A 54 -4.53 8.99 8.74
CA ASP A 54 -3.68 9.82 9.59
C ASP A 54 -3.32 11.17 8.99
N ALA A 55 -3.07 11.21 7.66
CA ALA A 55 -2.73 12.44 6.94
C ALA A 55 -3.87 13.47 6.92
N HIS A 56 -5.10 13.08 7.22
CA HIS A 56 -6.20 14.03 7.40
C HIS A 56 -6.11 14.80 8.72
N TYR A 57 -5.45 14.22 9.71
CA TYR A 57 -5.31 14.81 11.05
C TYR A 57 -3.93 15.40 11.29
N LEU A 58 -2.90 14.86 10.62
CA LEU A 58 -1.50 15.25 10.79
C LEU A 58 -1.00 16.06 9.58
N HIS A 59 -0.25 17.13 9.85
CA HIS A 59 0.52 17.82 8.81
C HIS A 59 1.88 17.13 8.65
N LEU A 60 1.93 16.13 7.76
CA LEU A 60 3.13 15.34 7.51
C LEU A 60 3.96 15.99 6.39
N ASN A 61 5.22 16.32 6.69
CA ASN A 61 6.17 16.86 5.72
C ASN A 61 7.15 15.77 5.31
N GLY A 62 6.83 15.01 4.28
CA GLY A 62 7.61 13.90 3.75
C GLY A 62 6.86 13.14 2.68
N ILE A 63 7.52 12.20 2.05
CA ILE A 63 6.92 11.30 1.07
C ILE A 63 6.20 10.18 1.83
N LEU A 64 4.90 10.05 1.60
CA LEU A 64 4.06 9.09 2.34
C LEU A 64 4.12 7.70 1.70
N ILE A 65 4.26 6.66 2.52
CA ILE A 65 4.18 5.25 2.13
C ILE A 65 3.05 4.61 2.92
N ASP A 66 2.06 4.05 2.21
CA ASP A 66 0.89 3.42 2.82
C ASP A 66 0.90 1.90 2.61
N THR A 67 1.15 1.15 3.67
CA THR A 67 1.24 -0.31 3.62
C THR A 67 -0.11 -0.99 3.39
N LEU A 68 -1.25 -0.33 3.66
CA LEU A 68 -2.56 -0.94 3.44
C LEU A 68 -2.83 -1.20 1.95
N TYR A 69 -2.42 -0.29 1.07
CA TYR A 69 -2.61 -0.41 -0.38
C TYR A 69 -1.59 -1.34 -1.04
N LEU A 70 -0.39 -1.43 -0.49
CA LEU A 70 0.66 -2.35 -0.96
C LEU A 70 0.35 -3.80 -0.62
N SER A 71 -0.25 -4.04 0.55
CA SER A 71 -0.48 -5.39 1.07
C SER A 71 -1.32 -6.28 0.11
N PRO A 72 -2.45 -5.85 -0.47
CA PRO A 72 -3.19 -6.69 -1.43
C PRO A 72 -2.47 -6.88 -2.76
N LEU A 73 -1.62 -5.93 -3.17
CA LEU A 73 -0.83 -6.04 -4.39
C LEU A 73 0.26 -7.12 -4.25
N LEU A 74 0.95 -7.14 -3.10
CA LEU A 74 2.12 -7.97 -2.86
C LEU A 74 1.80 -9.31 -2.18
N PHE A 75 0.68 -9.35 -1.45
CA PHE A 75 0.17 -10.54 -0.76
C PHE A 75 -1.28 -10.84 -1.14
N PRO A 76 -1.60 -11.02 -2.43
CA PRO A 76 -2.98 -11.12 -2.91
C PRO A 76 -3.76 -12.30 -2.32
N LYS A 77 -3.08 -13.32 -1.79
CA LYS A 77 -3.70 -14.49 -1.14
C LYS A 77 -4.07 -14.27 0.34
N ARG A 78 -3.60 -13.17 0.97
CA ARG A 78 -3.95 -12.88 2.36
C ARG A 78 -5.44 -12.47 2.43
N PRO A 79 -6.25 -13.10 3.30
CA PRO A 79 -7.68 -12.77 3.39
C PRO A 79 -7.94 -11.41 4.07
N TYR A 80 -6.96 -10.91 4.85
CA TYR A 80 -7.05 -9.66 5.59
C TYR A 80 -5.79 -8.84 5.38
N HIS A 81 -5.98 -7.53 5.18
CA HIS A 81 -4.91 -6.57 4.95
C HIS A 81 -4.78 -5.52 6.05
N HIS A 82 -5.67 -5.52 7.05
CA HIS A 82 -5.52 -4.68 8.24
C HIS A 82 -4.42 -5.23 9.16
N LEU A 83 -3.75 -4.33 9.89
CA LEU A 83 -2.82 -4.74 10.95
C LEU A 83 -3.54 -5.63 11.97
N VAL A 84 -2.96 -6.78 12.26
CA VAL A 84 -3.51 -7.70 13.27
C VAL A 84 -3.30 -7.07 14.64
N LYS A 85 -4.38 -6.74 15.33
CA LYS A 85 -4.33 -6.33 16.74
C LYS A 85 -4.19 -7.61 17.58
N ASP A 86 -3.01 -7.79 18.17
CA ASP A 86 -2.73 -8.93 19.04
C ASP A 86 -3.69 -8.98 20.23
N ASP A 87 -4.16 -10.18 20.48
CA ASP A 87 -5.07 -10.64 21.54
C ASP A 87 -5.74 -9.59 22.44
N LYS A 88 -7.06 -9.58 22.36
CA LYS A 88 -8.03 -8.78 23.14
C LYS A 88 -7.93 -8.92 24.70
N LEU A 89 -6.86 -9.49 25.23
CA LEU A 89 -6.74 -9.84 26.65
C LEU A 89 -6.02 -8.80 27.52
N MET A 90 -5.39 -7.77 26.93
CA MET A 90 -4.68 -6.73 27.70
C MET A 90 -5.17 -5.35 27.23
N SER A 91 -6.16 -4.79 27.91
CA SER A 91 -6.83 -3.54 27.55
C SER A 91 -5.94 -2.29 27.48
N GLU A 92 -4.78 -2.29 28.08
CA GLU A 92 -3.84 -1.16 28.10
C GLU A 92 -2.85 -1.18 26.91
N GLN A 93 -2.67 -2.32 26.23
CA GLN A 93 -1.82 -2.45 25.04
C GLN A 93 -2.59 -2.32 23.72
N MET A 94 -3.92 -2.32 23.79
CA MET A 94 -4.78 -2.38 22.59
C MET A 94 -4.79 -1.10 21.76
N ASN A 95 -4.35 0.03 22.30
CA ASN A 95 -4.39 1.34 21.64
C ASN A 95 -3.07 2.07 21.84
N ASN A 96 -1.93 1.40 21.65
CA ASN A 96 -0.64 2.06 21.65
C ASN A 96 -0.20 2.33 20.22
N PRO A 97 -0.27 3.56 19.73
CA PRO A 97 0.06 3.89 18.34
C PRO A 97 1.54 3.60 18.00
N VAL A 98 2.44 3.50 18.97
CA VAL A 98 3.83 3.09 18.73
C VAL A 98 3.91 1.62 18.32
N ASN A 99 3.10 0.74 18.93
CA ASN A 99 3.06 -0.67 18.52
C ASN A 99 2.53 -0.83 17.09
N ASP A 100 1.56 -0.01 16.69
CA ASP A 100 1.04 -0.04 15.33
C ASP A 100 2.06 0.53 14.33
N CYS A 101 2.91 1.51 14.73
CA CYS A 101 4.08 1.92 13.96
C CYS A 101 5.11 0.79 13.78
N GLU A 102 5.38 -0.01 14.81
CA GLU A 102 6.29 -1.16 14.72
C GLU A 102 5.77 -2.20 13.74
N LYS A 103 4.49 -2.55 13.83
CA LYS A 103 3.82 -3.48 12.90
C LYS A 103 3.80 -2.96 11.46
N ALA A 104 3.52 -1.67 11.25
CA ALA A 104 3.56 -1.05 9.93
C ALA A 104 4.98 -1.08 9.34
N LYS A 105 6.01 -0.87 10.16
CA LYS A 105 7.41 -1.00 9.75
C LYS A 105 7.76 -2.44 9.35
N GLU A 106 7.37 -3.43 10.16
CA GLU A 106 7.58 -4.85 9.84
C GLU A 106 6.89 -5.23 8.53
N LEU A 107 5.63 -4.80 8.36
CA LEU A 107 4.88 -5.03 7.13
C LEU A 107 5.56 -4.39 5.92
N LEU A 108 6.06 -3.14 6.05
CA LEU A 108 6.80 -2.49 4.97
C LEU A 108 8.05 -3.28 4.57
N MET A 109 8.80 -3.84 5.53
CA MET A 109 9.97 -4.67 5.23
C MET A 109 9.59 -5.94 4.48
N ASP A 110 8.48 -6.59 4.87
CA ASP A 110 7.94 -7.74 4.16
C ASP A 110 7.50 -7.37 2.74
N GLU A 111 6.86 -6.20 2.56
CA GLU A 111 6.42 -5.68 1.26
C GLU A 111 7.61 -5.37 0.34
N ILE A 112 8.67 -4.75 0.87
CA ILE A 112 9.92 -4.54 0.10
C ILE A 112 10.54 -5.88 -0.32
N ALA A 113 10.56 -6.86 0.57
CA ALA A 113 11.06 -8.19 0.25
C ALA A 113 10.22 -8.87 -0.85
N ALA A 114 8.89 -8.81 -0.73
CA ALA A 114 7.96 -9.34 -1.73
C ALA A 114 8.10 -8.63 -3.08
N TRP A 115 8.23 -7.29 -3.09
CA TRP A 115 8.50 -6.51 -4.30
C TRP A 115 9.78 -6.96 -5.01
N ASN A 116 10.85 -7.19 -4.27
CA ASN A 116 12.14 -7.63 -4.82
C ASN A 116 12.10 -9.06 -5.38
N LEU A 117 11.15 -9.89 -4.93
CA LEU A 117 10.92 -11.25 -5.46
C LEU A 117 10.09 -11.27 -6.75
N LEU A 118 9.39 -10.18 -7.09
CA LEU A 118 8.69 -10.07 -8.37
C LEU A 118 9.67 -10.12 -9.54
N SER A 119 9.22 -10.66 -10.69
CA SER A 119 9.97 -10.53 -11.94
C SER A 119 10.18 -9.06 -12.32
N GLU A 120 11.22 -8.77 -13.10
CA GLU A 120 11.48 -7.42 -13.59
C GLU A 120 10.27 -6.88 -14.36
N ASN A 121 9.64 -7.72 -15.20
CA ASN A 121 8.45 -7.34 -15.95
C ASN A 121 7.27 -7.00 -15.03
N LYS A 122 7.01 -7.79 -13.98
CA LYS A 122 5.93 -7.49 -13.02
C LYS A 122 6.16 -6.17 -12.31
N ARG A 123 7.40 -5.92 -11.83
CA ARG A 123 7.75 -4.63 -11.22
C ARG A 123 7.53 -3.48 -12.20
N LYS A 124 7.95 -3.63 -13.46
CA LYS A 124 7.75 -2.61 -14.49
C LYS A 124 6.27 -2.37 -14.77
N ILE A 125 5.46 -3.43 -14.92
CA ILE A 125 4.00 -3.33 -15.11
C ILE A 125 3.37 -2.56 -13.96
N PHE A 126 3.63 -2.95 -12.71
CA PHE A 126 3.05 -2.28 -11.55
C PHE A 126 3.54 -0.85 -11.40
N THR A 127 4.81 -0.55 -11.72
CA THR A 127 5.32 0.83 -11.75
C THR A 127 4.56 1.67 -12.77
N LEU A 128 4.42 1.21 -14.02
CA LEU A 128 3.74 1.94 -15.08
C LEU A 128 2.25 2.18 -14.78
N LEU A 129 1.58 1.22 -14.14
CA LEU A 129 0.17 1.36 -13.76
C LEU A 129 0.00 2.31 -12.56
N LEU A 130 0.91 2.29 -11.57
CA LEU A 130 0.67 2.83 -10.24
C LEU A 130 1.50 4.07 -9.88
N GLN A 131 2.49 4.48 -10.68
CA GLN A 131 3.38 5.59 -10.33
C GLN A 131 2.69 6.96 -10.24
N HIS A 132 1.48 7.11 -10.81
CA HIS A 132 0.68 8.33 -10.74
C HIS A 132 -0.41 8.28 -9.65
N GLU A 133 -0.58 7.11 -9.03
CA GLU A 133 -1.54 6.90 -7.95
C GLU A 133 -0.89 7.28 -6.60
N GLU A 134 -1.59 8.12 -5.83
CA GLU A 134 -1.06 8.70 -4.58
C GLU A 134 -0.64 7.62 -3.58
N GLU A 135 -1.43 6.56 -3.48
CA GLU A 135 -1.25 5.47 -2.52
C GLU A 135 0.02 4.63 -2.78
N PHE A 136 0.53 4.64 -4.02
CA PHE A 136 1.66 3.81 -4.43
C PHE A 136 2.93 4.61 -4.70
N ARG A 137 2.76 5.88 -5.06
CA ARG A 137 3.88 6.71 -5.52
C ARG A 137 5.03 6.77 -4.54
N GLY A 138 4.73 6.95 -3.25
CA GLY A 138 5.76 7.03 -2.22
C GLY A 138 6.59 5.76 -2.09
N PHE A 139 5.96 4.60 -2.14
CA PHE A 139 6.65 3.31 -2.15
C PHE A 139 7.51 3.13 -3.41
N LEU A 140 6.97 3.44 -4.60
CA LEU A 140 7.71 3.31 -5.86
C LEU A 140 8.92 4.25 -5.92
N MET A 141 8.83 5.45 -5.34
CA MET A 141 9.97 6.35 -5.13
C MET A 141 11.00 5.73 -4.18
N TYR A 142 10.55 5.16 -3.08
CA TYR A 142 11.41 4.55 -2.07
C TYR A 142 12.22 3.36 -2.61
N VAL A 143 11.58 2.50 -3.41
CA VAL A 143 12.26 1.36 -4.05
C VAL A 143 12.97 1.72 -5.36
N GLY A 144 12.92 3.00 -5.76
CA GLY A 144 13.69 3.54 -6.89
C GLY A 144 13.24 3.04 -8.27
N THR A 145 11.94 2.77 -8.47
CA THR A 145 11.42 2.20 -9.71
C THR A 145 10.65 3.20 -10.57
N ILE A 146 10.40 4.43 -10.10
CA ILE A 146 9.70 5.45 -10.90
C ILE A 146 10.50 5.77 -12.16
N GLU A 147 9.87 5.59 -13.32
CA GLU A 147 10.43 5.96 -14.61
C GLU A 147 10.23 7.47 -14.83
N THR A 148 11.34 8.19 -15.02
CA THR A 148 11.33 9.64 -15.29
C THR A 148 11.26 9.97 -16.79
N ASP A 149 11.61 9.00 -17.63
CA ASP A 149 11.50 9.14 -19.09
C ASP A 149 10.12 8.65 -19.55
N GLU A 150 9.42 9.48 -20.31
CA GLU A 150 8.23 9.11 -21.09
C GLU A 150 8.61 8.15 -22.24
N THR A 151 9.41 7.13 -21.96
CA THR A 151 9.61 6.05 -22.91
C THR A 151 8.26 5.36 -23.05
N THR A 152 7.70 5.42 -24.26
CA THR A 152 6.42 4.85 -24.67
C THR A 152 6.42 3.32 -24.61
N THR A 153 6.84 2.76 -23.48
CA THR A 153 6.68 1.32 -23.26
C THR A 153 5.20 1.04 -23.10
N ASP A 154 4.62 0.38 -24.08
CA ASP A 154 3.23 -0.02 -24.01
C ASP A 154 3.05 -1.05 -22.90
N VAL A 155 2.44 -0.63 -21.80
CA VAL A 155 2.17 -1.50 -20.65
C VAL A 155 1.33 -2.71 -21.06
N SER A 156 0.50 -2.58 -22.11
CA SER A 156 -0.35 -3.65 -22.61
C SER A 156 0.46 -4.80 -23.20
N GLU A 157 1.51 -4.49 -23.97
CA GLU A 157 2.40 -5.53 -24.53
C GLU A 157 3.13 -6.28 -23.41
N LEU A 158 3.59 -5.56 -22.37
CA LEU A 158 4.23 -6.18 -21.22
C LEU A 158 3.27 -7.10 -20.45
N ILE A 159 2.03 -6.65 -20.21
CA ILE A 159 1.00 -7.44 -19.55
C ILE A 159 0.68 -8.70 -20.34
N LEU A 160 0.41 -8.57 -21.64
CA LEU A 160 0.12 -9.71 -22.53
C LEU A 160 1.27 -10.71 -22.59
N SER A 161 2.51 -10.25 -22.52
CA SER A 161 3.70 -11.10 -22.51
C SER A 161 3.87 -11.81 -21.16
N GLU A 162 3.82 -11.09 -20.05
CA GLU A 162 4.06 -11.62 -18.70
C GLU A 162 2.96 -12.60 -18.26
N TYR A 163 1.70 -12.27 -18.59
CA TYR A 163 0.53 -13.06 -18.20
C TYR A 163 -0.01 -13.94 -19.33
N LYS A 164 0.78 -14.24 -20.37
CA LYS A 164 0.41 -14.96 -21.59
C LYS A 164 -0.43 -16.23 -21.37
N ASN A 165 -0.18 -16.96 -20.28
CA ASN A 165 -0.86 -18.23 -20.00
C ASN A 165 -2.07 -18.07 -19.05
N HIS A 166 -2.34 -16.86 -18.59
CA HIS A 166 -3.32 -16.57 -17.55
C HIS A 166 -4.42 -15.64 -18.04
N ILE A 167 -4.18 -14.88 -19.13
CA ILE A 167 -5.14 -13.90 -19.65
C ILE A 167 -5.41 -14.14 -21.14
N CYS A 168 -6.57 -13.66 -21.59
CA CYS A 168 -6.97 -13.71 -22.99
C CYS A 168 -6.09 -12.77 -23.84
N ALA A 169 -5.57 -13.28 -24.98
CA ALA A 169 -4.74 -12.48 -25.89
C ALA A 169 -5.49 -11.28 -26.52
N HIS A 170 -6.82 -11.24 -26.44
CA HIS A 170 -7.66 -10.19 -26.97
C HIS A 170 -8.27 -9.29 -25.88
N ALA A 171 -7.78 -9.38 -24.64
CA ALA A 171 -8.22 -8.49 -23.55
C ALA A 171 -7.87 -7.03 -23.90
N ASP A 172 -8.83 -6.13 -23.71
CA ASP A 172 -8.63 -4.70 -23.96
C ASP A 172 -7.93 -4.04 -22.76
N ILE A 173 -6.63 -4.33 -22.63
CA ILE A 173 -5.81 -3.81 -21.53
C ILE A 173 -5.83 -2.27 -21.45
N PRO A 174 -5.72 -1.52 -22.58
CA PRO A 174 -5.80 -0.06 -22.53
C PRO A 174 -7.10 0.46 -21.93
N ALA A 175 -8.24 -0.15 -22.26
CA ALA A 175 -9.53 0.25 -21.70
C ALA A 175 -9.61 -0.02 -20.19
N LEU A 176 -9.11 -1.18 -19.73
CA LEU A 176 -9.07 -1.53 -18.31
C LEU A 176 -8.15 -0.59 -17.53
N ALA A 177 -6.95 -0.30 -18.05
CA ALA A 177 -6.01 0.63 -17.45
C ALA A 177 -6.56 2.06 -17.37
N ALA A 178 -7.26 2.52 -18.41
CA ALA A 178 -7.90 3.83 -18.42
C ALA A 178 -9.08 3.93 -17.43
N GLN A 179 -9.78 2.82 -17.19
CA GLN A 179 -10.89 2.76 -16.24
C GLN A 179 -10.40 2.79 -14.78
N SER A 180 -9.43 1.95 -14.41
CA SER A 180 -8.88 1.86 -13.07
C SER A 180 -7.49 1.19 -13.10
N PRO A 181 -6.39 1.97 -13.08
CA PRO A 181 -5.04 1.40 -13.03
C PRO A 181 -4.82 0.53 -11.80
N CYS A 182 -5.31 0.98 -10.63
CA CYS A 182 -5.24 0.23 -9.37
C CYS A 182 -6.04 -1.07 -9.45
N GLY A 183 -7.28 -1.01 -9.96
CA GLY A 183 -8.11 -2.20 -10.15
C GLY A 183 -7.45 -3.22 -11.08
N LEU A 184 -6.83 -2.76 -12.16
CA LEU A 184 -6.09 -3.64 -13.07
C LEU A 184 -4.87 -4.25 -12.39
N ALA A 185 -4.10 -3.47 -11.62
CA ALA A 185 -2.94 -3.99 -10.89
C ALA A 185 -3.33 -5.07 -9.88
N TYR A 186 -4.40 -4.87 -9.11
CA TYR A 186 -4.90 -5.89 -8.18
C TYR A 186 -5.44 -7.14 -8.91
N ALA A 187 -6.16 -6.98 -10.01
CA ALA A 187 -6.61 -8.12 -10.82
C ALA A 187 -5.42 -8.95 -11.33
N LEU A 188 -4.37 -8.29 -11.86
CA LEU A 188 -3.16 -8.95 -12.30
C LEU A 188 -2.39 -9.62 -11.17
N ALA A 189 -2.33 -9.00 -9.98
CA ALA A 189 -1.72 -9.61 -8.80
C ALA A 189 -2.42 -10.91 -8.40
N LEU A 190 -3.76 -10.93 -8.43
CA LEU A 190 -4.57 -12.12 -8.14
C LEU A 190 -4.40 -13.22 -9.19
N ILE A 191 -4.53 -12.87 -10.49
CA ILE A 191 -4.35 -13.79 -11.62
C ILE A 191 -2.93 -14.38 -11.64
N GLY A 192 -1.93 -13.60 -11.26
CA GLY A 192 -0.53 -14.02 -11.23
C GLY A 192 -0.17 -14.98 -10.10
N THR A 193 -1.12 -15.41 -9.28
CA THR A 193 -0.90 -16.45 -8.25
C THR A 193 -1.17 -17.83 -8.83
N ASP A 194 -0.40 -18.85 -8.39
CA ASP A 194 -0.54 -20.24 -8.87
C ASP A 194 -1.92 -20.86 -8.59
N ASP A 195 -2.71 -20.20 -7.79
CA ASP A 195 -4.01 -20.64 -7.27
C ASP A 195 -5.04 -19.52 -7.37
N TYR A 196 -5.25 -19.00 -8.60
CA TYR A 196 -6.12 -17.84 -8.81
C TYR A 196 -7.62 -18.10 -8.51
N GLN A 197 -8.00 -19.34 -8.14
CA GLN A 197 -9.31 -19.65 -7.56
C GLN A 197 -9.48 -19.08 -6.14
N SER A 198 -8.48 -18.37 -5.62
CA SER A 198 -8.59 -17.67 -4.36
C SER A 198 -9.62 -16.55 -4.45
N VAL A 199 -10.50 -16.49 -3.45
CA VAL A 199 -11.52 -15.43 -3.31
C VAL A 199 -10.81 -14.08 -3.23
N THR A 200 -11.27 -13.12 -4.02
CA THR A 200 -10.78 -11.73 -3.95
C THR A 200 -10.92 -11.20 -2.51
N PRO A 201 -9.86 -10.66 -1.90
CA PRO A 201 -9.91 -10.17 -0.52
C PRO A 201 -11.03 -9.13 -0.34
N GLY A 202 -11.75 -9.22 0.77
CA GLY A 202 -12.91 -8.35 1.05
C GLY A 202 -12.56 -6.85 1.03
N TRP A 203 -11.35 -6.49 1.46
CA TRP A 203 -10.88 -5.10 1.38
C TRP A 203 -10.77 -4.62 -0.08
N VAL A 204 -10.23 -5.46 -0.98
CA VAL A 204 -10.12 -5.14 -2.41
C VAL A 204 -11.52 -4.98 -3.02
N LEU A 205 -12.44 -5.91 -2.75
CA LEU A 205 -13.82 -5.81 -3.25
C LEU A 205 -14.55 -4.56 -2.78
N HIS A 206 -14.28 -4.12 -1.55
CA HIS A 206 -14.91 -2.93 -0.99
C HIS A 206 -14.39 -1.64 -1.64
N ASN A 207 -13.08 -1.55 -1.87
CA ASN A 207 -12.44 -0.33 -2.36
C ASN A 207 -12.29 -0.29 -3.88
N TYR A 208 -12.20 -1.44 -4.53
CA TYR A 208 -12.01 -1.62 -5.98
C TYR A 208 -12.98 -2.71 -6.51
N PRO A 209 -14.31 -2.46 -6.49
CA PRO A 209 -15.31 -3.48 -6.87
C PRO A 209 -15.18 -3.94 -8.32
N GLU A 210 -14.56 -3.14 -9.19
CA GLU A 210 -14.30 -3.48 -10.59
C GLU A 210 -13.29 -4.63 -10.78
N VAL A 211 -12.51 -4.98 -9.76
CA VAL A 211 -11.48 -6.04 -9.84
C VAL A 211 -12.07 -7.38 -10.25
N GLU A 212 -13.24 -7.76 -9.73
CA GLU A 212 -13.90 -9.02 -10.14
C GLU A 212 -14.28 -9.02 -11.61
N HIS A 213 -14.80 -7.89 -12.09
CA HIS A 213 -15.10 -7.74 -13.51
C HIS A 213 -13.82 -7.81 -14.35
N PHE A 214 -12.73 -7.16 -13.92
CA PHE A 214 -11.46 -7.20 -14.63
C PHE A 214 -10.88 -8.62 -14.70
N ILE A 215 -10.93 -9.38 -13.60
CA ILE A 215 -10.53 -10.79 -13.60
C ILE A 215 -11.36 -11.57 -14.62
N TYR A 216 -12.68 -11.38 -14.63
CA TYR A 216 -13.58 -12.09 -15.55
C TYR A 216 -13.28 -11.77 -17.04
N VAL A 217 -12.98 -10.52 -17.39
CA VAL A 217 -12.70 -10.15 -18.79
C VAL A 217 -11.26 -10.41 -19.21
N LEU A 218 -10.35 -10.58 -18.27
CA LEU A 218 -8.96 -10.96 -18.52
C LEU A 218 -8.81 -12.46 -18.74
N CYS A 219 -9.56 -13.30 -18.04
CA CYS A 219 -9.52 -14.75 -18.12
C CYS A 219 -10.52 -15.30 -19.13
#